data_0402702f029303f5cea94f84b79d9b8a
#
_entry.id   0402702f029303f5cea94f84b79d9b8a
#
_cell.length_a   1.000
_cell.length_b   1.000
_cell.length_c   1.000
_cell.angle_alpha   90.00
_cell.angle_beta   90.00
_cell.angle_gamma   90.00
#
_symmetry.space_group_name_H-M   'P 1'
#
loop_
_entity.id
_entity.type
_entity.pdbx_description
1 polymer ?
#
loop_
_entity_poly.entity_id
_entity_poly.type
_entity_poly.pdbx_seq_one_letter_code
_entity_poly.pdbx_strand_id
1 'polypeptide(L)'
;MNFSSALLFYEFNFKTYYQTLNKIMLLNPRLILIGMAFAISANSNNALAQSTTTLTLDSFVQTKGSWSEVRDAWTDPIHNQLLFSEGKGNVLINTPTKKNPGKDIVSLENFGDIELSLTYMLAAGSNSGIYIQGQYEIQLFDSWKTITPKAGDNGGIYQRWDDLKPEGQKGFQGYAPRQNVSKAPGIWQTLEVSFQAPRFSESGGKTQNARFNFIKLNGVVIHEDVELFGPTRGALKANEVAEGPIRIQGDHGPIAIQSLEIQQMNFPAPKISSIKYQVYPGAYTQYPAIENLENGHSGDLNSFEEFQTGVSGASLTKFEGNIRILETGSYTFEVEVPRGLGALQLGGDSGQPEFKQGKIKVEKTLSPGEIPYVLWVSKPRDWTAQGFFWSASAEGLWPVKFSEPVISFENSTDPIWVNADETPVLRSFIQLPNREKISHAVSVSGKSGIHFSYDLSTNQLIQVWRGAFLDATPMWNNRGNGVSLPLGVVTTLNMGESLLFSQDFTPIDKELKSSGYRVLGDGELIFDSKSETGTMLSDHLKLMDNGQGIVRNMDLKGSGQAHLIKVSAGKQLRKISSNLYLIADTGVYLQVLSEGVSPQASKVDSEDGIFLPITSKLSYAILF
;
A
#
# COMPACT_ATOMS: atom_id res chain seq x y z
N MET A 1 27.73 47.47 -17.50
CA MET A 1 28.84 46.51 -17.65
C MET A 1 28.23 45.14 -17.85
N ASN A 2 28.34 44.64 -19.07
CA ASN A 2 27.87 43.31 -19.51
C ASN A 2 28.74 42.20 -18.95
N PHE A 3 28.15 41.11 -18.46
CA PHE A 3 28.76 39.79 -18.56
C PHE A 3 27.69 38.77 -18.88
N SER A 4 27.76 38.37 -20.13
CA SER A 4 27.12 37.19 -20.72
C SER A 4 28.05 35.99 -20.46
N SER A 5 27.55 34.85 -20.01
CA SER A 5 28.26 33.59 -20.11
C SER A 5 27.29 32.44 -20.37
N ALA A 6 27.58 31.73 -21.40
CA ALA A 6 26.85 30.70 -22.08
C ALA A 6 26.61 29.44 -21.25
N LEU A 7 25.37 28.91 -21.32
CA LEU A 7 25.05 27.52 -20.98
C LEU A 7 25.23 26.66 -22.24
N LEU A 8 26.14 25.69 -22.18
CA LEU A 8 26.25 24.61 -23.14
C LEU A 8 25.25 23.50 -22.76
N PHE A 9 24.26 23.30 -23.61
CA PHE A 9 23.39 22.13 -23.59
C PHE A 9 24.09 20.94 -24.24
N TYR A 10 24.19 19.83 -23.54
CA TYR A 10 24.45 18.52 -24.14
C TYR A 10 23.13 17.80 -24.32
N GLU A 11 22.57 17.84 -25.52
CA GLU A 11 21.51 16.91 -25.95
C GLU A 11 22.15 15.58 -26.30
N PHE A 12 21.84 14.53 -25.56
CA PHE A 12 22.14 13.15 -25.93
C PHE A 12 20.97 12.56 -26.73
N ASN A 13 21.25 12.28 -27.99
CA ASN A 13 20.28 11.89 -29.02
C ASN A 13 19.96 10.38 -28.89
N PHE A 14 18.85 10.01 -28.27
CA PHE A 14 18.36 8.63 -28.09
C PHE A 14 17.87 7.96 -29.38
N LYS A 15 17.81 8.67 -30.51
CA LYS A 15 17.28 8.13 -31.78
C LYS A 15 18.25 7.24 -32.55
N THR A 16 19.53 7.31 -32.29
CA THR A 16 20.55 6.57 -33.07
C THR A 16 20.78 5.13 -32.54
N TYR A 17 20.39 4.85 -31.29
CA TYR A 17 20.59 3.51 -30.70
C TYR A 17 19.52 2.49 -31.12
N TYR A 18 18.30 2.94 -31.42
CA TYR A 18 17.20 2.05 -31.84
C TYR A 18 17.26 1.65 -33.33
N GLN A 19 17.97 2.37 -34.15
CA GLN A 19 18.10 2.02 -35.59
C GLN A 19 19.20 1.00 -35.88
N THR A 20 20.14 0.79 -34.97
CA THR A 20 21.24 -0.18 -35.18
C THR A 20 20.84 -1.59 -34.69
N LEU A 21 19.93 -1.73 -33.77
CA LEU A 21 19.44 -3.04 -33.28
C LEU A 21 18.44 -3.72 -34.23
N ASN A 22 17.72 -2.98 -35.06
CA ASN A 22 16.76 -3.54 -36.03
C ASN A 22 17.40 -3.98 -37.35
N LYS A 23 18.68 -3.69 -37.61
CA LYS A 23 19.39 -4.15 -38.81
C LYS A 23 20.16 -5.47 -38.65
N ILE A 24 20.26 -6.00 -37.41
CA ILE A 24 20.97 -7.27 -37.14
C ILE A 24 20.01 -8.47 -37.11
N MET A 25 18.67 -8.27 -37.07
CA MET A 25 17.68 -9.34 -37.02
C MET A 25 17.09 -9.77 -38.38
N LEU A 26 17.60 -9.32 -39.50
CA LEU A 26 17.09 -9.70 -40.84
C LEU A 26 18.17 -10.26 -41.75
N LEU A 27 18.98 -11.23 -41.31
CA LEU A 27 19.77 -12.04 -42.24
C LEU A 27 20.02 -13.44 -41.68
N ASN A 28 19.30 -14.40 -42.30
CA ASN A 28 19.50 -15.85 -42.34
C ASN A 28 18.98 -16.77 -41.24
N PRO A 29 17.92 -17.52 -41.54
CA PRO A 29 17.63 -18.78 -40.88
C PRO A 29 18.19 -19.95 -41.71
N ARG A 30 19.30 -20.53 -41.32
CA ARG A 30 19.76 -21.93 -41.65
C ARG A 30 21.25 -22.05 -41.38
N LEU A 31 21.56 -22.78 -40.30
CA LEU A 31 22.72 -23.69 -40.20
C LEU A 31 22.75 -24.23 -38.74
N ILE A 32 22.12 -25.42 -38.55
CA ILE A 32 22.75 -26.73 -38.31
C ILE A 32 23.31 -26.95 -36.91
N LEU A 33 22.64 -27.89 -36.22
CA LEU A 33 23.16 -28.67 -35.11
C LEU A 33 24.54 -29.26 -35.42
N ILE A 34 25.50 -29.00 -34.54
CA ILE A 34 26.55 -29.98 -34.22
C ILE A 34 26.73 -29.96 -32.70
N GLY A 35 26.55 -31.11 -32.10
CA GLY A 35 26.63 -31.31 -30.66
C GLY A 35 28.05 -31.25 -30.14
N MET A 36 28.18 -30.71 -28.92
CA MET A 36 29.20 -31.06 -27.98
C MET A 36 28.53 -31.25 -26.62
N ALA A 37 28.36 -32.51 -26.26
CA ALA A 37 28.01 -32.89 -24.90
C ALA A 37 29.23 -32.60 -24.01
N PHE A 38 29.18 -31.48 -23.29
CA PHE A 38 29.95 -31.33 -22.07
C PHE A 38 29.03 -31.78 -20.92
N ALA A 39 29.35 -32.92 -20.35
CA ALA A 39 28.82 -33.36 -19.09
C ALA A 39 29.33 -32.41 -18.00
N ILE A 40 28.60 -31.35 -17.74
CA ILE A 40 28.71 -30.60 -16.48
C ILE A 40 27.85 -31.40 -15.49
N SER A 41 28.53 -32.07 -14.56
CA SER A 41 27.88 -32.58 -13.36
C SER A 41 27.23 -31.37 -12.66
N ALA A 42 25.94 -31.21 -12.88
CA ALA A 42 25.12 -30.30 -12.11
C ALA A 42 25.05 -30.87 -10.69
N ASN A 43 25.91 -30.42 -9.81
CA ASN A 43 25.56 -30.35 -8.41
C ASN A 43 24.39 -29.37 -8.35
N SER A 44 23.19 -29.91 -8.35
CA SER A 44 21.97 -29.20 -7.98
C SER A 44 22.06 -28.88 -6.48
N ASN A 45 22.77 -27.84 -6.13
CA ASN A 45 22.45 -27.10 -4.94
C ASN A 45 21.09 -26.46 -5.21
N ASN A 46 20.04 -27.15 -4.78
CA ASN A 46 18.74 -26.55 -4.60
C ASN A 46 18.91 -25.46 -3.52
N ALA A 47 19.27 -24.26 -3.93
CA ALA A 47 18.83 -23.08 -3.22
C ALA A 47 17.32 -23.10 -3.38
N LEU A 48 16.60 -23.54 -2.36
CA LEU A 48 15.15 -23.38 -2.27
C LEU A 48 14.90 -21.87 -2.22
N ALA A 49 14.73 -21.26 -3.38
CA ALA A 49 14.05 -19.98 -3.47
C ALA A 49 12.67 -20.23 -2.84
N GLN A 50 12.42 -19.63 -1.70
CA GLN A 50 11.12 -19.67 -1.04
C GLN A 50 10.17 -18.85 -1.89
N SER A 51 9.53 -19.50 -2.85
CA SER A 51 8.60 -18.87 -3.77
C SER A 51 7.32 -18.50 -3.04
N THR A 52 6.77 -17.32 -3.34
CA THR A 52 5.39 -16.98 -3.02
C THR A 52 4.47 -18.06 -3.57
N THR A 53 3.66 -18.68 -2.70
CA THR A 53 2.68 -19.70 -3.08
C THR A 53 1.36 -19.02 -3.42
N THR A 54 0.89 -19.19 -4.65
CA THR A 54 -0.47 -18.76 -5.03
C THR A 54 -1.44 -19.92 -4.79
N LEU A 55 -2.45 -19.70 -3.93
CA LEU A 55 -3.47 -20.69 -3.65
C LEU A 55 -4.61 -20.58 -4.68
N THR A 56 -4.88 -21.71 -5.36
CA THR A 56 -6.00 -21.92 -6.27
C THR A 56 -7.01 -22.86 -5.63
N LEU A 57 -8.13 -23.16 -6.29
CA LEU A 57 -9.12 -24.11 -5.75
C LEU A 57 -8.51 -25.49 -5.46
N ASP A 58 -7.57 -25.94 -6.28
CA ASP A 58 -6.87 -27.22 -6.08
C ASP A 58 -5.93 -27.24 -4.88
N SER A 59 -5.58 -26.08 -4.34
CA SER A 59 -4.77 -25.95 -3.11
C SER A 59 -5.58 -26.23 -1.83
N PHE A 60 -6.90 -26.42 -1.97
CA PHE A 60 -7.80 -26.67 -0.84
C PHE A 60 -8.36 -28.10 -0.87
N VAL A 61 -8.69 -28.59 0.32
CA VAL A 61 -9.44 -29.85 0.44
C VAL A 61 -10.76 -29.69 -0.30
N GLN A 62 -10.94 -30.52 -1.33
CA GLN A 62 -12.13 -30.47 -2.19
C GLN A 62 -13.37 -30.85 -1.39
N THR A 63 -14.26 -29.92 -1.21
CA THR A 63 -15.58 -30.14 -0.61
C THR A 63 -16.65 -29.97 -1.67
N LYS A 64 -17.67 -30.87 -1.67
CA LYS A 64 -18.88 -30.63 -2.45
C LYS A 64 -19.57 -29.41 -1.85
N GLY A 65 -19.46 -28.24 -2.48
CA GLY A 65 -19.94 -26.98 -1.98
C GLY A 65 -20.28 -26.00 -3.09
N SER A 66 -20.36 -24.75 -2.72
CA SER A 66 -20.72 -23.62 -3.56
C SER A 66 -19.51 -22.92 -4.21
N TRP A 67 -18.31 -23.49 -4.05
CA TRP A 67 -17.07 -22.93 -4.60
C TRP A 67 -16.84 -23.39 -6.04
N SER A 68 -16.43 -22.47 -6.90
CA SER A 68 -16.06 -22.73 -8.29
C SER A 68 -15.10 -21.66 -8.81
N GLU A 69 -14.36 -21.98 -9.88
CA GLU A 69 -13.53 -21.03 -10.60
C GLU A 69 -14.29 -20.49 -11.82
N VAL A 70 -14.20 -19.17 -12.03
CA VAL A 70 -14.86 -18.45 -13.12
C VAL A 70 -13.91 -17.47 -13.77
N ARG A 71 -14.27 -16.98 -14.97
CA ARG A 71 -13.44 -16.03 -15.72
C ARG A 71 -13.44 -14.63 -15.10
N ASP A 72 -14.59 -14.16 -14.65
CA ASP A 72 -14.79 -12.81 -14.10
C ASP A 72 -16.00 -12.83 -13.16
N ALA A 73 -16.00 -11.97 -12.14
CA ALA A 73 -17.09 -11.81 -11.20
C ALA A 73 -17.36 -10.32 -10.95
N TRP A 74 -18.63 -9.97 -10.68
CA TRP A 74 -19.07 -8.64 -10.33
C TRP A 74 -20.37 -8.72 -9.51
N THR A 75 -20.76 -7.62 -8.92
CA THR A 75 -22.07 -7.46 -8.27
C THR A 75 -22.50 -6.01 -8.31
N ASP A 76 -23.70 -5.71 -7.88
CA ASP A 76 -24.10 -4.36 -7.53
C ASP A 76 -23.99 -4.13 -6.01
N PRO A 77 -23.95 -2.86 -5.55
CA PRO A 77 -23.75 -2.56 -4.14
C PRO A 77 -25.00 -2.79 -3.25
N ILE A 78 -26.08 -3.36 -3.78
CA ILE A 78 -27.38 -3.46 -3.09
C ILE A 78 -27.76 -4.92 -2.85
N HIS A 79 -27.51 -5.81 -3.82
CA HIS A 79 -27.99 -7.18 -3.76
C HIS A 79 -26.96 -8.17 -3.22
N ASN A 80 -27.41 -9.11 -2.38
CA ASN A 80 -26.59 -10.20 -1.85
C ASN A 80 -26.42 -11.31 -2.90
N GLN A 81 -25.80 -10.98 -4.03
CA GLN A 81 -25.60 -11.90 -5.14
C GLN A 81 -24.36 -11.53 -5.94
N LEU A 82 -23.50 -12.52 -6.22
CA LEU A 82 -22.46 -12.38 -7.23
C LEU A 82 -23.00 -12.75 -8.61
N LEU A 83 -22.60 -11.97 -9.59
CA LEU A 83 -22.76 -12.25 -11.01
C LEU A 83 -21.38 -12.62 -11.56
N PHE A 84 -21.34 -13.55 -12.53
CA PHE A 84 -20.07 -14.04 -13.07
C PHE A 84 -20.19 -14.49 -14.51
N SER A 85 -19.07 -14.50 -15.22
CA SER A 85 -18.99 -15.11 -16.55
C SER A 85 -18.37 -16.50 -16.44
N GLU A 86 -19.10 -17.50 -16.95
CA GLU A 86 -18.63 -18.88 -17.00
C GLU A 86 -17.36 -19.04 -17.85
N GLY A 87 -16.62 -20.11 -17.60
CA GLY A 87 -15.42 -20.51 -18.31
C GLY A 87 -14.18 -20.48 -17.40
N LYS A 88 -13.11 -21.13 -17.85
CA LYS A 88 -11.84 -21.15 -17.11
C LYS A 88 -11.32 -19.73 -16.88
N GLY A 89 -11.01 -19.41 -15.64
CA GLY A 89 -10.39 -18.17 -15.18
C GLY A 89 -9.78 -18.37 -13.81
N ASN A 90 -9.26 -17.32 -13.24
CA ASN A 90 -8.53 -17.35 -11.97
C ASN A 90 -9.35 -16.74 -10.81
N VAL A 91 -10.64 -16.47 -11.01
CA VAL A 91 -11.50 -15.95 -9.95
C VAL A 91 -12.21 -17.10 -9.26
N LEU A 92 -11.90 -17.31 -8.00
CA LEU A 92 -12.59 -18.27 -7.14
C LEU A 92 -13.84 -17.60 -6.56
N ILE A 93 -15.01 -18.18 -6.79
CA ILE A 93 -16.27 -17.67 -6.23
C ILE A 93 -16.91 -18.68 -5.28
N ASN A 94 -17.59 -18.15 -4.28
CA ASN A 94 -18.51 -18.87 -3.43
C ASN A 94 -19.90 -18.26 -3.56
N THR A 95 -20.89 -19.10 -3.95
CA THR A 95 -22.28 -18.66 -4.17
C THR A 95 -23.25 -19.55 -3.39
N PRO A 96 -23.27 -19.42 -2.05
CA PRO A 96 -24.13 -20.26 -1.21
C PRO A 96 -25.61 -19.99 -1.48
N THR A 97 -26.41 -21.05 -1.47
CA THR A 97 -27.86 -20.99 -1.63
C THR A 97 -28.55 -21.89 -0.59
N LYS A 98 -29.85 -21.76 -0.41
CA LYS A 98 -30.61 -22.65 0.48
C LYS A 98 -30.51 -24.13 0.07
N LYS A 99 -30.37 -24.43 -1.23
CA LYS A 99 -30.24 -25.81 -1.77
C LYS A 99 -28.80 -26.30 -1.76
N ASN A 100 -27.83 -25.39 -1.86
CA ASN A 100 -26.41 -25.68 -1.82
C ASN A 100 -25.76 -24.71 -0.80
N PRO A 101 -25.88 -25.01 0.52
CA PRO A 101 -25.29 -24.17 1.54
C PRO A 101 -23.78 -24.14 1.35
N GLY A 102 -23.20 -22.99 1.58
CA GLY A 102 -21.76 -22.80 1.50
C GLY A 102 -21.02 -23.69 2.51
N LYS A 103 -19.80 -24.00 2.21
CA LYS A 103 -18.86 -24.71 3.10
C LYS A 103 -17.53 -23.99 3.08
N ASP A 104 -16.86 -24.09 4.22
CA ASP A 104 -15.50 -23.61 4.32
C ASP A 104 -14.56 -24.42 3.42
N ILE A 105 -13.54 -23.77 2.91
CA ILE A 105 -12.40 -24.41 2.27
C ILE A 105 -11.18 -24.29 3.17
N VAL A 106 -10.38 -25.37 3.23
CA VAL A 106 -9.22 -25.50 4.10
C VAL A 106 -8.04 -25.89 3.24
N SER A 107 -6.92 -25.18 3.32
CA SER A 107 -5.73 -25.47 2.53
C SER A 107 -5.16 -26.85 2.85
N LEU A 108 -4.55 -27.48 1.84
CA LEU A 108 -3.83 -28.75 1.99
C LEU A 108 -2.52 -28.54 2.74
N GLU A 109 -1.89 -27.39 2.54
CA GLU A 109 -0.63 -27.00 3.16
C GLU A 109 -0.88 -26.29 4.49
N ASN A 110 0.03 -26.48 5.45
CA ASN A 110 0.08 -25.77 6.71
C ASN A 110 1.15 -24.69 6.67
N PHE A 111 0.91 -23.60 7.40
CA PHE A 111 1.74 -22.42 7.42
C PHE A 111 2.05 -22.02 8.87
N GLY A 112 3.28 -21.57 9.09
CA GLY A 112 3.75 -20.96 10.34
C GLY A 112 3.74 -19.44 10.25
N ASP A 113 4.92 -18.83 10.27
CA ASP A 113 5.14 -17.41 10.03
C ASP A 113 4.89 -17.09 8.56
N ILE A 114 4.06 -16.09 8.27
CA ILE A 114 3.68 -15.75 6.89
C ILE A 114 3.51 -14.25 6.67
N GLU A 115 3.71 -13.85 5.41
CA GLU A 115 3.04 -12.72 4.81
C GLU A 115 1.99 -13.21 3.82
N LEU A 116 0.79 -12.65 3.89
CA LEU A 116 -0.35 -13.04 3.06
C LEU A 116 -0.93 -11.82 2.36
N SER A 117 -1.24 -11.98 1.08
CA SER A 117 -1.98 -11.01 0.28
C SER A 117 -3.24 -11.67 -0.30
N LEU A 118 -4.40 -11.08 -0.04
CA LEU A 118 -5.70 -11.52 -0.52
C LEU A 118 -6.39 -10.40 -1.27
N THR A 119 -6.77 -10.64 -2.54
CA THR A 119 -7.65 -9.76 -3.29
C THR A 119 -9.03 -10.39 -3.38
N TYR A 120 -10.04 -9.73 -2.82
CA TYR A 120 -11.39 -10.27 -2.69
C TYR A 120 -12.47 -9.22 -2.98
N MET A 121 -13.67 -9.68 -3.23
CA MET A 121 -14.87 -8.87 -3.44
C MET A 121 -16.05 -9.51 -2.72
N LEU A 122 -16.84 -8.70 -2.04
CA LEU A 122 -18.05 -9.11 -1.32
C LEU A 122 -19.30 -8.66 -2.06
N ALA A 123 -20.36 -9.47 -1.98
CA ALA A 123 -21.71 -9.00 -2.29
C ALA A 123 -22.28 -8.20 -1.10
N ALA A 124 -23.33 -7.42 -1.34
CA ALA A 124 -23.98 -6.64 -0.28
C ALA A 124 -24.47 -7.54 0.86
N GLY A 125 -24.13 -7.18 2.10
CA GLY A 125 -24.48 -7.94 3.30
C GLY A 125 -23.79 -9.31 3.40
N SER A 126 -22.76 -9.57 2.61
CA SER A 126 -21.98 -10.81 2.71
C SER A 126 -21.12 -10.82 3.96
N ASN A 127 -21.01 -12.01 4.56
CA ASN A 127 -20.14 -12.32 5.69
C ASN A 127 -19.26 -13.52 5.33
N SER A 128 -17.98 -13.41 5.53
CA SER A 128 -16.96 -14.46 5.39
C SER A 128 -15.83 -14.17 6.38
N GLY A 129 -14.82 -15.01 6.40
CA GLY A 129 -13.62 -14.82 7.21
C GLY A 129 -12.46 -15.61 6.66
N ILE A 130 -11.25 -15.09 6.83
CA ILE A 130 -10.02 -15.84 6.59
C ILE A 130 -9.38 -16.17 7.94
N TYR A 131 -9.14 -17.46 8.19
CA TYR A 131 -8.50 -17.96 9.41
C TYR A 131 -7.04 -18.32 9.10
N ILE A 132 -6.13 -17.60 9.74
CA ILE A 132 -4.71 -17.96 9.72
C ILE A 132 -4.52 -19.16 10.66
N GLN A 133 -3.79 -20.18 10.19
CA GLN A 133 -3.61 -21.47 10.87
C GLN A 133 -4.93 -22.19 11.19
N GLY A 134 -6.04 -21.81 10.54
CA GLY A 134 -7.37 -22.29 10.88
C GLY A 134 -7.86 -21.87 12.26
N GLN A 135 -7.20 -20.91 12.90
CA GLN A 135 -7.38 -20.53 14.31
C GLN A 135 -7.68 -19.04 14.55
N TYR A 136 -7.06 -18.14 13.79
CA TYR A 136 -7.14 -16.70 14.01
C TYR A 136 -7.89 -16.03 12.86
N GLU A 137 -9.12 -15.64 13.13
CA GLU A 137 -10.03 -15.11 12.11
C GLU A 137 -9.85 -13.61 11.92
N ILE A 138 -9.67 -13.22 10.67
CA ILE A 138 -9.84 -11.85 10.19
C ILE A 138 -11.16 -11.82 9.41
N GLN A 139 -12.06 -10.92 9.80
CA GLN A 139 -13.39 -10.80 9.21
C GLN A 139 -13.33 -10.25 7.77
N LEU A 140 -14.09 -10.87 6.88
CA LEU A 140 -14.37 -10.39 5.53
C LEU A 140 -15.88 -10.10 5.46
N PHE A 141 -16.26 -8.88 5.82
CA PHE A 141 -17.65 -8.49 6.02
C PHE A 141 -18.01 -7.23 5.23
N ASP A 142 -19.23 -7.16 4.70
CA ASP A 142 -19.71 -5.92 4.09
C ASP A 142 -19.92 -4.83 5.15
N SER A 143 -18.89 -4.03 5.35
CA SER A 143 -18.89 -2.90 6.28
C SER A 143 -18.97 -1.54 5.58
N TRP A 144 -19.44 -1.50 4.33
CA TRP A 144 -19.47 -0.27 3.53
C TRP A 144 -20.19 0.90 4.22
N LYS A 145 -21.27 0.60 4.97
CA LYS A 145 -22.09 1.60 5.68
C LYS A 145 -21.67 1.80 7.14
N THR A 146 -20.66 1.09 7.60
CA THR A 146 -20.21 1.17 8.99
C THR A 146 -19.41 2.45 9.22
N ILE A 147 -19.83 3.28 10.18
CA ILE A 147 -19.10 4.49 10.58
C ILE A 147 -18.05 4.14 11.63
N THR A 148 -18.46 3.44 12.68
CA THR A 148 -17.56 3.00 13.76
C THR A 148 -17.39 1.49 13.72
N PRO A 149 -16.24 0.98 13.27
CA PRO A 149 -16.04 -0.45 13.11
C PRO A 149 -15.93 -1.17 14.45
N LYS A 150 -16.30 -2.46 14.45
CA LYS A 150 -16.20 -3.41 15.57
C LYS A 150 -15.34 -4.60 15.15
N ALA A 151 -15.03 -5.48 16.09
CA ALA A 151 -14.24 -6.69 15.82
C ALA A 151 -14.89 -7.65 14.79
N GLY A 152 -16.20 -7.55 14.57
CA GLY A 152 -16.93 -8.32 13.55
C GLY A 152 -17.04 -7.63 12.19
N ASP A 153 -16.50 -6.41 12.02
CA ASP A 153 -16.48 -5.69 10.76
C ASP A 153 -15.26 -6.05 9.91
N ASN A 154 -15.27 -5.62 8.65
CA ASN A 154 -14.23 -5.95 7.66
C ASN A 154 -12.82 -5.62 8.14
N GLY A 155 -11.95 -6.62 8.12
CA GLY A 155 -10.58 -6.52 8.64
C GLY A 155 -10.47 -6.62 10.16
N GLY A 156 -11.59 -6.75 10.90
CA GLY A 156 -11.56 -6.97 12.34
C GLY A 156 -10.98 -8.34 12.71
N ILE A 157 -10.20 -8.38 13.78
CA ILE A 157 -9.76 -9.65 14.38
C ILE A 157 -10.89 -10.14 15.25
N TYR A 158 -11.50 -11.28 14.87
CA TYR A 158 -12.70 -11.74 15.54
C TYR A 158 -12.43 -12.12 17.00
N GLN A 159 -13.49 -12.12 17.80
CA GLN A 159 -13.40 -12.39 19.22
C GLN A 159 -13.16 -13.87 19.53
N ARG A 160 -12.50 -14.14 20.64
CA ARG A 160 -12.49 -15.44 21.31
C ARG A 160 -13.85 -15.69 21.95
N TRP A 161 -14.16 -16.93 22.27
CA TRP A 161 -15.46 -17.31 22.79
C TRP A 161 -15.37 -18.28 23.96
N ASP A 162 -16.21 -18.06 24.98
CA ASP A 162 -16.31 -18.93 26.12
C ASP A 162 -17.81 -19.08 26.52
N ASP A 163 -18.35 -20.26 26.28
CA ASP A 163 -19.75 -20.57 26.54
C ASP A 163 -20.10 -20.60 28.04
N LEU A 164 -19.10 -20.72 28.91
CA LEU A 164 -19.28 -20.71 30.37
C LEU A 164 -19.50 -19.31 30.94
N LYS A 165 -19.20 -18.28 30.19
CA LYS A 165 -19.42 -16.89 30.57
C LYS A 165 -20.89 -16.49 30.44
N PRO A 166 -21.36 -15.50 31.24
CA PRO A 166 -22.70 -14.95 31.11
C PRO A 166 -22.99 -14.43 29.68
N GLU A 167 -24.27 -14.46 29.31
CA GLU A 167 -24.71 -13.88 28.04
C GLU A 167 -24.26 -12.42 27.90
N GLY A 168 -23.79 -12.04 26.72
CA GLY A 168 -23.18 -10.73 26.45
C GLY A 168 -21.71 -10.61 26.87
N GLN A 169 -21.12 -11.59 27.59
CA GLN A 169 -19.72 -11.64 27.97
C GLN A 169 -18.98 -12.86 27.38
N LYS A 170 -19.67 -13.71 26.62
CA LYS A 170 -19.10 -14.91 26.01
C LYS A 170 -18.01 -14.58 25.00
N GLY A 171 -18.20 -13.49 24.23
CA GLY A 171 -17.18 -12.98 23.31
C GLY A 171 -16.23 -12.01 24.02
N PHE A 172 -14.92 -12.17 23.80
CA PHE A 172 -13.89 -11.34 24.42
C PHE A 172 -12.60 -11.32 23.56
N GLN A 173 -11.73 -10.35 23.81
CA GLN A 173 -10.45 -10.21 23.07
C GLN A 173 -10.62 -10.19 21.56
N GLY A 174 -11.64 -9.51 21.06
CA GLY A 174 -11.75 -9.13 19.66
C GLY A 174 -11.21 -7.72 19.46
N TYR A 175 -10.64 -7.44 18.28
CA TYR A 175 -10.05 -6.15 17.99
C TYR A 175 -10.72 -5.52 16.77
N ALA A 176 -11.31 -4.34 16.98
CA ALA A 176 -11.87 -3.54 15.89
C ALA A 176 -10.76 -2.93 15.03
N PRO A 177 -10.96 -2.80 13.71
CA PRO A 177 -10.06 -1.98 12.89
C PRO A 177 -9.96 -0.55 13.43
N ARG A 178 -8.78 0.07 13.33
CA ARG A 178 -8.58 1.48 13.77
C ARG A 178 -9.54 2.44 13.07
N GLN A 179 -9.95 2.11 11.85
CA GLN A 179 -10.88 2.89 11.02
C GLN A 179 -11.52 1.98 9.97
N ASN A 180 -12.68 2.40 9.44
CA ASN A 180 -13.30 1.70 8.32
C ASN A 180 -12.72 2.22 6.99
N VAL A 181 -12.05 1.34 6.27
CA VAL A 181 -11.50 1.59 4.92
C VAL A 181 -12.04 0.59 3.90
N SER A 182 -13.21 0.02 4.17
CA SER A 182 -13.89 -0.91 3.26
C SER A 182 -14.41 -0.17 2.03
N LYS A 183 -14.31 -0.80 0.88
CA LYS A 183 -14.93 -0.34 -0.36
C LYS A 183 -16.36 -0.85 -0.48
N ALA A 184 -17.14 -0.27 -1.39
CA ALA A 184 -18.50 -0.72 -1.68
C ALA A 184 -18.53 -2.18 -2.15
N PRO A 185 -19.59 -2.95 -1.86
CA PRO A 185 -19.80 -4.26 -2.44
C PRO A 185 -19.64 -4.23 -3.97
N GLY A 186 -19.01 -5.26 -4.55
CA GLY A 186 -18.71 -5.32 -5.97
C GLY A 186 -17.41 -4.61 -6.39
N ILE A 187 -16.71 -3.98 -5.48
CA ILE A 187 -15.39 -3.40 -5.72
C ILE A 187 -14.34 -4.31 -5.08
N TRP A 188 -13.28 -4.61 -5.83
CA TRP A 188 -12.16 -5.40 -5.35
C TRP A 188 -11.44 -4.70 -4.20
N GLN A 189 -11.15 -5.47 -3.15
CA GLN A 189 -10.45 -5.05 -1.95
C GLN A 189 -9.20 -5.90 -1.76
N THR A 190 -8.19 -5.34 -1.10
CA THR A 190 -6.94 -6.03 -0.76
C THR A 190 -6.78 -6.13 0.76
N LEU A 191 -6.43 -7.31 1.25
CA LEU A 191 -6.04 -7.56 2.62
C LEU A 191 -4.59 -8.05 2.62
N GLU A 192 -3.70 -7.35 3.32
CA GLU A 192 -2.32 -7.75 3.53
C GLU A 192 -2.13 -8.07 5.02
N VAL A 193 -1.53 -9.21 5.31
CA VAL A 193 -1.34 -9.71 6.67
C VAL A 193 0.10 -10.13 6.87
N SER A 194 0.74 -9.63 7.92
CA SER A 194 2.00 -10.16 8.44
C SER A 194 1.73 -10.84 9.78
N PHE A 195 1.93 -12.15 9.82
CA PHE A 195 1.57 -12.99 10.95
C PHE A 195 2.75 -13.79 11.47
N GLN A 196 2.98 -13.71 12.76
CA GLN A 196 3.93 -14.52 13.52
C GLN A 196 3.18 -15.61 14.28
N ALA A 197 3.52 -16.86 14.01
CA ALA A 197 2.94 -18.03 14.66
C ALA A 197 3.36 -18.14 16.15
N PRO A 198 2.57 -18.81 16.99
CA PRO A 198 2.95 -19.06 18.38
C PRO A 198 4.16 -19.99 18.44
N ARG A 199 4.98 -19.85 19.48
CA ARG A 199 6.15 -20.70 19.71
C ARG A 199 5.88 -21.66 20.86
N PHE A 200 6.49 -22.83 20.77
CA PHE A 200 6.39 -23.89 21.76
C PHE A 200 7.76 -24.40 22.14
N SER A 201 7.94 -24.83 23.39
CA SER A 201 9.12 -25.54 23.85
C SER A 201 9.11 -26.99 23.32
N GLU A 202 10.24 -27.68 23.43
CA GLU A 202 10.33 -29.10 23.10
C GLU A 202 9.36 -29.97 23.93
N SER A 203 9.02 -29.54 25.14
CA SER A 203 8.03 -30.18 26.00
C SER A 203 6.57 -29.86 25.61
N GLY A 204 6.34 -29.06 24.57
CA GLY A 204 5.02 -28.68 24.05
C GLY A 204 4.35 -27.52 24.78
N GLY A 205 5.01 -26.91 25.77
CA GLY A 205 4.50 -25.71 26.44
C GLY A 205 4.62 -24.47 25.55
N LYS A 206 3.55 -23.65 25.45
CA LYS A 206 3.60 -22.40 24.69
C LYS A 206 4.56 -21.42 25.36
N THR A 207 5.54 -20.91 24.60
CA THR A 207 6.57 -19.96 25.05
C THR A 207 6.35 -18.55 24.53
N GLN A 208 5.60 -18.40 23.41
CA GLN A 208 5.28 -17.11 22.81
C GLN A 208 3.90 -17.18 22.19
N ASN A 209 3.11 -16.12 22.36
CA ASN A 209 1.82 -15.98 21.72
C ASN A 209 1.97 -15.69 20.21
N ALA A 210 0.94 -16.04 19.45
CA ALA A 210 0.83 -15.59 18.07
C ALA A 210 0.64 -14.07 18.01
N ARG A 211 0.99 -13.46 16.86
CA ARG A 211 0.94 -12.01 16.69
C ARG A 211 0.62 -11.63 15.25
N PHE A 212 -0.25 -10.67 15.07
CA PHE A 212 -0.31 -9.91 13.83
C PHE A 212 0.66 -8.73 13.94
N ASN A 213 1.76 -8.76 13.17
CA ASN A 213 2.68 -7.64 13.08
C ASN A 213 1.96 -6.43 12.47
N PHE A 214 1.21 -6.68 11.40
CA PHE A 214 0.25 -5.73 10.85
C PHE A 214 -0.89 -6.44 10.08
N ILE A 215 -2.01 -5.76 9.97
CA ILE A 215 -3.06 -6.04 8.98
C ILE A 215 -3.34 -4.73 8.26
N LYS A 216 -3.26 -4.75 6.92
CA LYS A 216 -3.67 -3.65 6.06
C LYS A 216 -4.91 -4.03 5.26
N LEU A 217 -5.84 -3.11 5.17
CA LEU A 217 -6.99 -3.22 4.29
C LEU A 217 -6.94 -2.07 3.27
N ASN A 218 -6.93 -2.43 1.98
CA ASN A 218 -6.80 -1.47 0.88
C ASN A 218 -5.56 -0.54 1.02
N GLY A 219 -4.42 -1.11 1.47
CA GLY A 219 -3.16 -0.41 1.68
C GLY A 219 -3.06 0.40 2.98
N VAL A 220 -4.12 0.49 3.78
CA VAL A 220 -4.16 1.23 5.05
C VAL A 220 -3.97 0.29 6.23
N VAL A 221 -3.00 0.59 7.12
CA VAL A 221 -2.78 -0.19 8.35
C VAL A 221 -3.99 -0.01 9.28
N ILE A 222 -4.71 -1.11 9.54
CA ILE A 222 -5.88 -1.16 10.42
C ILE A 222 -5.60 -1.84 11.76
N HIS A 223 -4.58 -2.70 11.80
CA HIS A 223 -4.02 -3.28 13.02
C HIS A 223 -2.49 -3.28 12.93
N GLU A 224 -1.84 -3.11 14.06
CA GLU A 224 -0.39 -3.13 14.19
C GLU A 224 -0.03 -3.66 15.56
N ASP A 225 0.93 -4.60 15.59
CA ASP A 225 1.49 -5.21 16.79
C ASP A 225 0.43 -5.82 17.74
N VAL A 226 -0.51 -6.61 17.19
CA VAL A 226 -1.57 -7.24 17.99
C VAL A 226 -1.18 -8.64 18.43
N GLU A 227 -0.99 -8.81 19.74
CA GLU A 227 -0.76 -10.11 20.38
C GLU A 227 -2.06 -10.88 20.55
N LEU A 228 -2.02 -12.20 20.25
CA LEU A 228 -3.19 -13.09 20.26
C LEU A 228 -3.07 -14.14 21.36
N PHE A 229 -3.96 -14.09 22.33
CA PHE A 229 -3.90 -14.95 23.53
C PHE A 229 -4.58 -16.31 23.34
N GLY A 230 -4.97 -16.67 22.14
CA GLY A 230 -5.56 -17.96 21.78
C GLY A 230 -6.50 -17.87 20.59
N PRO A 231 -7.04 -19.02 20.14
CA PRO A 231 -7.87 -19.10 18.95
C PRO A 231 -9.15 -18.25 19.04
N THR A 232 -9.59 -17.70 17.91
CA THR A 232 -10.85 -16.98 17.79
C THR A 232 -12.04 -17.98 17.77
N ARG A 233 -13.25 -17.47 17.92
CA ARG A 233 -14.46 -18.29 17.79
C ARG A 233 -14.51 -18.99 16.43
N GLY A 234 -14.88 -20.24 16.43
CA GLY A 234 -15.00 -21.03 15.20
C GLY A 234 -13.69 -21.66 14.70
N ALA A 235 -12.60 -21.56 15.45
CA ALA A 235 -11.33 -22.21 15.13
C ALA A 235 -11.46 -23.71 14.87
N LEU A 236 -10.66 -24.26 13.94
CA LEU A 236 -10.64 -25.70 13.63
C LEU A 236 -10.19 -26.57 14.81
N LYS A 237 -9.34 -26.03 15.68
CA LYS A 237 -8.82 -26.69 16.88
C LYS A 237 -8.84 -25.74 18.06
N ALA A 238 -9.12 -26.29 19.23
CA ALA A 238 -9.11 -25.51 20.48
C ALA A 238 -7.69 -25.15 20.95
N ASN A 239 -6.72 -26.02 20.66
CA ASN A 239 -5.32 -25.81 21.04
C ASN A 239 -4.55 -25.16 19.89
N GLU A 240 -3.76 -24.15 20.22
CA GLU A 240 -2.85 -23.50 19.27
C GLU A 240 -1.78 -24.46 18.78
N VAL A 241 -1.29 -24.23 17.57
CA VAL A 241 -0.29 -25.03 16.87
C VAL A 241 0.78 -24.12 16.25
N ALA A 242 2.01 -24.64 16.08
CA ALA A 242 3.08 -23.89 15.45
C ALA A 242 2.82 -23.65 13.95
N GLU A 243 2.11 -24.59 13.31
CA GLU A 243 1.72 -24.51 11.89
C GLU A 243 0.29 -25.01 11.73
N GLY A 244 -0.45 -24.39 10.84
CA GLY A 244 -1.83 -24.77 10.53
C GLY A 244 -2.29 -24.26 9.16
N PRO A 245 -3.43 -24.76 8.66
CA PRO A 245 -3.92 -24.43 7.34
C PRO A 245 -4.54 -23.03 7.28
N ILE A 246 -4.63 -22.47 6.08
CA ILE A 246 -5.53 -21.34 5.81
C ILE A 246 -6.94 -21.91 5.63
N ARG A 247 -7.91 -21.27 6.30
CA ARG A 247 -9.33 -21.59 6.11
C ARG A 247 -10.08 -20.35 5.67
N ILE A 248 -10.98 -20.51 4.70
CA ILE A 248 -11.88 -19.44 4.25
C ILE A 248 -13.32 -19.89 4.53
N GLN A 249 -14.04 -19.05 5.25
CA GLN A 249 -15.43 -19.31 5.60
C GLN A 249 -16.35 -19.18 4.38
N GLY A 250 -17.23 -20.14 4.16
CA GLY A 250 -18.07 -20.21 2.97
C GLY A 250 -19.57 -20.27 3.22
N ASP A 251 -20.03 -20.30 4.47
CA ASP A 251 -21.45 -20.58 4.81
C ASP A 251 -22.29 -19.30 5.08
N HIS A 252 -21.69 -18.09 5.07
CA HIS A 252 -22.36 -16.86 5.50
C HIS A 252 -22.54 -15.79 4.41
N GLY A 253 -22.24 -16.10 3.16
CA GLY A 253 -22.53 -15.15 2.07
C GLY A 253 -21.63 -15.33 0.83
N PRO A 254 -21.99 -14.67 -0.28
CA PRO A 254 -21.23 -14.74 -1.51
C PRO A 254 -19.93 -13.92 -1.43
N ILE A 255 -18.82 -14.56 -1.83
CA ILE A 255 -17.50 -13.92 -1.93
C ILE A 255 -16.81 -14.34 -3.22
N ALA A 256 -16.06 -13.41 -3.83
CA ALA A 256 -15.13 -13.72 -4.92
C ALA A 256 -13.70 -13.42 -4.48
N ILE A 257 -12.75 -14.27 -4.87
CA ILE A 257 -11.33 -14.14 -4.60
C ILE A 257 -10.60 -14.14 -5.92
N GLN A 258 -9.84 -13.07 -6.19
CA GLN A 258 -9.06 -12.93 -7.41
C GLN A 258 -7.64 -13.49 -7.25
N SER A 259 -7.04 -13.29 -6.08
CA SER A 259 -5.73 -13.83 -5.72
C SER A 259 -5.64 -14.09 -4.23
N LEU A 260 -4.93 -15.15 -3.86
CA LEU A 260 -4.49 -15.44 -2.51
C LEU A 260 -3.05 -15.94 -2.58
N GLU A 261 -2.15 -15.12 -2.11
CA GLU A 261 -0.70 -15.34 -2.17
C GLU A 261 -0.14 -15.41 -0.76
N ILE A 262 0.73 -16.37 -0.51
CA ILE A 262 1.36 -16.59 0.79
C ILE A 262 2.86 -16.73 0.60
N GLN A 263 3.62 -15.97 1.36
CA GLN A 263 5.05 -16.12 1.52
C GLN A 263 5.33 -16.64 2.94
N GLN A 264 6.00 -17.77 3.04
CA GLN A 264 6.47 -18.27 4.34
C GLN A 264 7.68 -17.46 4.80
N MET A 265 7.68 -17.08 6.09
CA MET A 265 8.70 -16.22 6.72
C MET A 265 9.58 -17.07 7.66
N ASN A 266 10.14 -18.17 7.14
CA ASN A 266 10.90 -19.14 7.91
C ASN A 266 12.41 -19.17 7.53
N PHE A 267 12.84 -18.20 6.69
CA PHE A 267 14.25 -18.10 6.32
C PHE A 267 15.08 -17.67 7.53
N PRO A 268 16.19 -18.36 7.85
CA PRO A 268 16.92 -18.13 9.07
C PRO A 268 17.67 -16.78 9.08
N ALA A 269 17.47 -16.03 10.17
CA ALA A 269 18.05 -14.72 10.34
C ALA A 269 19.57 -14.76 10.45
N PRO A 270 20.31 -13.89 9.75
CA PRO A 270 21.74 -13.71 9.98
C PRO A 270 22.00 -13.10 11.36
N LYS A 271 23.17 -13.39 11.94
CA LYS A 271 23.54 -12.92 13.28
C LYS A 271 24.92 -12.27 13.24
N ILE A 272 25.07 -11.15 13.93
CA ILE A 272 26.38 -10.59 14.21
C ILE A 272 27.09 -11.52 15.22
N SER A 273 28.27 -12.00 14.89
CA SER A 273 29.04 -12.93 15.73
C SER A 273 30.24 -12.29 16.43
N SER A 274 30.69 -11.15 15.94
CA SER A 274 31.73 -10.35 16.58
C SER A 274 31.68 -8.90 16.16
N ILE A 275 32.02 -7.99 17.07
CA ILE A 275 32.07 -6.55 16.82
C ILE A 275 33.34 -5.98 17.44
N LYS A 276 34.22 -5.45 16.62
CA LYS A 276 35.34 -4.61 17.04
C LYS A 276 35.11 -3.20 16.53
N TYR A 277 35.57 -2.21 17.27
CA TYR A 277 35.45 -0.82 16.82
C TYR A 277 36.77 -0.08 17.02
N GLN A 278 36.94 0.94 16.19
CA GLN A 278 38.00 1.94 16.31
C GLN A 278 37.45 3.31 15.97
N VAL A 279 37.64 4.29 16.86
CA VAL A 279 37.20 5.65 16.72
C VAL A 279 38.37 6.55 16.30
N TYR A 280 38.13 7.42 15.35
CA TYR A 280 39.07 8.43 14.87
C TYR A 280 38.44 9.80 15.08
N PRO A 281 39.02 10.67 15.93
CA PRO A 281 38.53 12.04 16.10
C PRO A 281 38.70 12.85 14.81
N GLY A 282 37.75 13.72 14.54
CA GLY A 282 37.77 14.63 13.39
C GLY A 282 36.59 14.50 12.42
N ALA A 283 36.46 15.48 11.52
CA ALA A 283 35.38 15.56 10.55
C ALA A 283 35.81 14.92 9.23
N TYR A 284 35.22 13.77 8.92
CA TYR A 284 35.50 13.03 7.69
C TYR A 284 34.26 13.01 6.80
N THR A 285 34.38 13.57 5.59
CA THR A 285 33.30 13.59 4.58
C THR A 285 33.56 12.66 3.39
N GLN A 286 34.72 12.05 3.36
CA GLN A 286 35.13 11.04 2.36
C GLN A 286 36.07 10.03 3.04
N TYR A 287 36.33 8.92 2.37
CA TYR A 287 37.20 7.88 2.90
C TYR A 287 38.63 8.42 3.08
N PRO A 288 39.15 8.41 4.31
CA PRO A 288 40.49 8.97 4.58
C PRO A 288 41.59 7.98 4.23
N ALA A 289 42.80 8.48 4.02
CA ALA A 289 44.01 7.64 4.05
C ALA A 289 44.22 7.10 5.47
N ILE A 290 43.96 5.81 5.68
CA ILE A 290 43.94 5.19 7.01
C ILE A 290 45.28 5.34 7.76
N GLU A 291 46.39 5.38 7.02
CA GLU A 291 47.75 5.52 7.56
C GLU A 291 47.97 6.86 8.29
N ASN A 292 47.13 7.86 8.01
CA ASN A 292 47.25 9.22 8.57
C ASN A 292 46.23 9.51 9.67
N LEU A 293 45.44 8.50 10.10
CA LEU A 293 44.41 8.71 11.12
C LEU A 293 45.03 8.73 12.52
N GLU A 294 44.71 9.79 13.30
CA GLU A 294 44.98 9.75 14.73
C GLU A 294 44.10 8.71 15.40
N ASN A 295 44.70 7.75 16.09
CA ASN A 295 43.98 6.75 16.84
C ASN A 295 43.33 7.39 18.08
N GLY A 296 42.00 7.35 18.16
CA GLY A 296 41.28 7.57 19.40
C GLY A 296 41.33 6.32 20.28
N HIS A 297 40.17 5.74 20.53
CA HIS A 297 40.07 4.50 21.30
C HIS A 297 39.47 3.37 20.47
N SER A 298 39.70 2.14 20.90
CA SER A 298 39.21 0.93 20.27
C SER A 298 38.77 -0.09 21.32
N GLY A 299 37.98 -1.06 20.93
CA GLY A 299 37.51 -2.13 21.82
C GLY A 299 36.65 -3.16 21.09
N ASP A 300 36.17 -4.11 21.88
CA ASP A 300 35.22 -5.13 21.46
C ASP A 300 33.84 -4.83 22.07
N LEU A 301 32.76 -5.23 21.40
CA LEU A 301 31.38 -5.06 21.85
C LEU A 301 30.63 -6.39 21.74
N ASN A 302 29.66 -6.60 22.63
CA ASN A 302 28.70 -7.70 22.49
C ASN A 302 27.52 -7.30 21.60
N SER A 303 27.17 -6.02 21.59
CA SER A 303 26.12 -5.44 20.71
C SER A 303 26.44 -4.00 20.35
N PHE A 304 25.84 -3.49 19.28
CA PHE A 304 26.04 -2.11 18.84
C PHE A 304 25.40 -1.08 19.79
N GLU A 305 24.43 -1.47 20.62
CA GLU A 305 23.80 -0.63 21.63
C GLU A 305 24.76 -0.23 22.75
N GLU A 306 25.80 -1.04 23.00
CA GLU A 306 26.84 -0.74 23.96
C GLU A 306 27.82 0.35 23.49
N PHE A 307 27.79 0.68 22.19
CA PHE A 307 28.77 1.58 21.59
C PHE A 307 28.59 3.02 22.03
N GLN A 308 29.69 3.61 22.51
CA GLN A 308 29.82 5.04 22.77
C GLN A 308 31.11 5.54 22.11
N THR A 309 31.00 6.67 21.40
CA THR A 309 32.18 7.21 20.68
C THR A 309 33.31 7.62 21.63
N GLY A 310 33.03 7.96 22.87
CA GLY A 310 34.02 8.42 23.85
C GLY A 310 34.77 9.72 23.48
N VAL A 311 34.44 10.31 22.31
CA VAL A 311 35.01 11.58 21.86
C VAL A 311 33.92 12.64 21.78
N SER A 312 34.27 13.86 22.17
CA SER A 312 33.39 15.01 21.96
C SER A 312 33.63 15.55 20.55
N GLY A 313 32.54 15.78 19.79
CA GLY A 313 32.63 16.38 18.48
C GLY A 313 32.56 15.39 17.31
N ALA A 314 33.09 15.84 16.19
CA ALA A 314 33.08 15.05 14.96
C ALA A 314 33.98 13.79 15.08
N SER A 315 33.55 12.70 14.50
CA SER A 315 34.29 11.44 14.53
C SER A 315 34.01 10.55 13.33
N LEU A 316 34.94 9.67 13.04
CA LEU A 316 34.79 8.52 12.18
C LEU A 316 34.94 7.25 13.02
N THR A 317 34.00 6.35 12.91
CA THR A 317 34.09 5.03 13.57
C THR A 317 34.16 3.93 12.51
N LYS A 318 35.13 3.06 12.65
CA LYS A 318 35.22 1.79 11.94
C LYS A 318 34.69 0.69 12.85
N PHE A 319 33.71 -0.07 12.39
CA PHE A 319 33.33 -1.34 12.98
C PHE A 319 33.78 -2.46 12.06
N GLU A 320 34.32 -3.52 12.62
CA GLU A 320 34.68 -4.73 11.90
C GLU A 320 34.34 -5.99 12.70
N GLY A 321 34.02 -7.05 11.99
CA GLY A 321 33.64 -8.30 12.61
C GLY A 321 33.11 -9.29 11.61
N ASN A 322 32.25 -10.20 12.07
CA ASN A 322 31.68 -11.23 11.23
C ASN A 322 30.13 -11.26 11.37
N ILE A 323 29.49 -11.61 10.26
CA ILE A 323 28.07 -11.96 10.19
C ILE A 323 28.00 -13.46 9.95
N ARG A 324 27.33 -14.18 10.83
CA ARG A 324 27.06 -15.60 10.64
C ARG A 324 25.84 -15.78 9.76
N ILE A 325 26.06 -16.32 8.58
CA ILE A 325 25.03 -16.72 7.62
C ILE A 325 24.70 -18.19 7.87
N LEU A 326 23.41 -18.51 7.96
CA LEU A 326 22.92 -19.85 8.27
C LEU A 326 22.43 -20.60 7.03
N GLU A 327 21.99 -19.89 6.01
CA GLU A 327 21.45 -20.46 4.77
C GLU A 327 21.89 -19.66 3.54
N THR A 328 22.05 -20.35 2.40
CA THR A 328 22.40 -19.68 1.13
C THR A 328 21.22 -18.86 0.61
N GLY A 329 21.45 -17.59 0.33
CA GLY A 329 20.40 -16.70 -0.22
C GLY A 329 20.93 -15.36 -0.67
N SER A 330 20.03 -14.58 -1.27
CA SER A 330 20.27 -13.18 -1.62
C SER A 330 19.84 -12.30 -0.46
N TYR A 331 20.81 -11.69 0.20
CA TYR A 331 20.59 -10.81 1.33
C TYR A 331 20.67 -9.35 0.91
N THR A 332 19.78 -8.54 1.47
CA THR A 332 19.84 -7.09 1.38
C THR A 332 20.24 -6.54 2.75
N PHE A 333 21.38 -5.85 2.81
CA PHE A 333 21.83 -5.12 3.99
C PHE A 333 21.59 -3.63 3.79
N GLU A 334 20.96 -2.98 4.77
CA GLU A 334 20.68 -1.56 4.73
C GLU A 334 21.31 -0.87 5.95
N VAL A 335 22.08 0.19 5.67
CA VAL A 335 22.68 1.05 6.70
C VAL A 335 22.23 2.47 6.48
N GLU A 336 21.80 3.14 7.53
CA GLU A 336 21.50 4.57 7.52
C GLU A 336 22.22 5.25 8.69
N VAL A 337 22.99 6.29 8.37
CA VAL A 337 23.67 7.14 9.36
C VAL A 337 22.97 8.49 9.35
N PRO A 338 22.06 8.74 10.30
CA PRO A 338 21.27 9.97 10.32
C PRO A 338 22.14 11.22 10.37
N ARG A 339 21.99 12.12 9.40
CA ARG A 339 22.79 13.36 9.21
C ARG A 339 24.31 13.15 9.14
N GLY A 340 24.76 11.89 8.99
CA GLY A 340 26.16 11.49 8.81
C GLY A 340 26.38 10.84 7.45
N LEU A 341 27.50 10.18 7.31
CA LEU A 341 27.83 9.35 6.14
C LEU A 341 28.20 7.96 6.60
N GLY A 342 27.95 6.97 5.74
CA GLY A 342 28.31 5.58 6.01
C GLY A 342 28.89 4.89 4.80
N ALA A 343 29.51 3.74 5.04
CA ALA A 343 29.91 2.79 4.02
C ALA A 343 29.94 1.37 4.61
N LEU A 344 29.45 0.40 3.87
CA LEU A 344 29.46 -1.02 4.26
C LEU A 344 30.17 -1.86 3.22
N GLN A 345 31.12 -2.68 3.67
CA GLN A 345 31.81 -3.70 2.88
C GLN A 345 31.52 -5.07 3.49
N LEU A 346 31.28 -6.07 2.66
CA LEU A 346 30.93 -7.43 3.05
C LEU A 346 31.78 -8.47 2.30
N GLY A 347 32.21 -9.51 3.01
CA GLY A 347 32.81 -10.69 2.39
C GLY A 347 34.17 -10.44 1.71
N GLY A 348 34.96 -9.51 2.21
CA GLY A 348 36.28 -9.21 1.66
C GLY A 348 36.27 -8.41 0.36
N ASP A 349 35.23 -7.62 0.13
CA ASP A 349 35.18 -6.68 -1.01
C ASP A 349 36.45 -5.82 -1.01
N SER A 350 37.17 -5.81 -2.16
CA SER A 350 38.36 -5.02 -2.36
C SER A 350 38.04 -3.68 -2.98
N GLY A 351 38.58 -2.62 -2.43
CA GLY A 351 38.41 -1.24 -2.94
C GLY A 351 38.14 -0.25 -1.82
N GLN A 352 38.30 1.04 -2.13
CA GLN A 352 37.95 2.08 -1.16
C GLN A 352 36.43 2.19 -1.06
N PRO A 353 35.85 2.13 0.15
CA PRO A 353 34.42 2.31 0.31
C PRO A 353 34.00 3.74 -0.01
N GLU A 354 32.92 3.88 -0.75
CA GLU A 354 32.30 5.18 -1.00
C GLU A 354 31.38 5.58 0.17
N PHE A 355 31.68 6.70 0.80
CA PHE A 355 30.84 7.25 1.87
C PHE A 355 29.58 7.89 1.26
N LYS A 356 28.42 7.40 1.68
CA LYS A 356 27.11 7.89 1.23
C LYS A 356 26.34 8.52 2.38
N GLN A 357 25.65 9.59 2.08
CA GLN A 357 24.66 10.18 2.98
C GLN A 357 23.31 9.48 2.78
N GLY A 358 22.54 9.31 3.86
CA GLY A 358 21.25 8.64 3.83
C GLY A 358 21.38 7.12 3.87
N LYS A 359 20.51 6.43 3.13
CA LYS A 359 20.40 4.97 3.18
C LYS A 359 21.37 4.32 2.19
N ILE A 360 22.18 3.40 2.70
CA ILE A 360 23.12 2.58 1.93
C ILE A 360 22.51 1.18 1.81
N LYS A 361 22.36 0.69 0.61
CA LYS A 361 21.85 -0.65 0.31
C LYS A 361 22.96 -1.48 -0.33
N VAL A 362 23.22 -2.67 0.23
CA VAL A 362 24.16 -3.67 -0.31
C VAL A 362 23.40 -4.97 -0.50
N GLU A 363 23.31 -5.44 -1.73
CA GLU A 363 22.70 -6.72 -2.09
C GLU A 363 23.82 -7.73 -2.39
N LYS A 364 23.78 -8.90 -1.75
CA LYS A 364 24.82 -9.92 -1.93
C LYS A 364 24.25 -11.33 -1.73
N THR A 365 24.56 -12.22 -2.66
CA THR A 365 24.33 -13.66 -2.47
C THR A 365 25.42 -14.22 -1.59
N LEU A 366 25.03 -14.80 -0.45
CA LEU A 366 25.92 -15.35 0.57
C LEU A 366 25.60 -16.82 0.82
N SER A 367 26.62 -17.58 1.19
CA SER A 367 26.49 -18.98 1.62
C SER A 367 26.75 -19.11 3.13
N PRO A 368 26.30 -20.21 3.77
CA PRO A 368 26.54 -20.45 5.21
C PRO A 368 28.01 -20.28 5.59
N GLY A 369 28.24 -19.58 6.69
CA GLY A 369 29.59 -19.31 7.19
C GLY A 369 29.68 -17.96 7.90
N GLU A 370 30.91 -17.64 8.30
CA GLU A 370 31.28 -16.35 8.91
C GLU A 370 31.74 -15.39 7.81
N ILE A 371 30.96 -14.37 7.54
CA ILE A 371 31.20 -13.37 6.50
C ILE A 371 31.78 -12.13 7.15
N PRO A 372 33.02 -11.74 6.84
CA PRO A 372 33.62 -10.53 7.41
C PRO A 372 32.89 -9.28 6.90
N TYR A 373 32.77 -8.30 7.77
CA TYR A 373 32.24 -6.98 7.42
C TYR A 373 33.14 -5.86 7.90
N VAL A 374 33.11 -4.74 7.20
CA VAL A 374 33.62 -3.44 7.64
C VAL A 374 32.54 -2.40 7.44
N LEU A 375 32.12 -1.79 8.53
CA LEU A 375 31.14 -0.71 8.54
C LEU A 375 31.82 0.58 9.00
N TRP A 376 31.75 1.60 8.17
CA TRP A 376 32.22 2.94 8.49
C TRP A 376 31.04 3.86 8.81
N VAL A 377 31.13 4.58 9.91
CA VAL A 377 30.13 5.54 10.38
C VAL A 377 30.84 6.88 10.62
N SER A 378 30.59 7.86 9.77
CA SER A 378 31.14 9.20 9.89
C SER A 378 30.11 10.19 10.44
N LYS A 379 30.48 10.90 11.46
CA LYS A 379 29.78 12.03 12.09
C LYS A 379 30.59 13.29 11.87
N PRO A 380 30.48 13.96 10.72
CA PRO A 380 31.37 15.07 10.35
C PRO A 380 31.09 16.37 11.12
N ARG A 381 30.09 16.39 12.00
CA ARG A 381 29.68 17.56 12.79
C ARG A 381 29.40 17.17 14.23
N ASP A 382 29.75 18.02 15.16
CA ASP A 382 29.61 17.83 16.61
C ASP A 382 28.15 17.71 17.09
N TRP A 383 27.22 18.36 16.40
CA TRP A 383 25.80 18.35 16.74
C TRP A 383 25.01 17.18 16.11
N THR A 384 25.64 16.31 15.34
CA THR A 384 24.96 15.12 14.83
C THR A 384 24.80 14.06 15.91
N ALA A 385 23.59 13.51 16.05
CA ALA A 385 23.34 12.44 17.00
C ALA A 385 24.21 11.22 16.70
N GLN A 386 24.57 10.47 17.72
CA GLN A 386 25.32 9.23 17.59
C GLN A 386 24.40 8.06 17.21
N GLY A 387 24.98 7.02 16.65
CA GLY A 387 24.25 5.81 16.26
C GLY A 387 23.99 5.73 14.76
N PHE A 388 23.54 4.60 14.35
CA PHE A 388 23.19 4.25 12.98
C PHE A 388 22.12 3.15 13.00
N PHE A 389 21.37 3.02 11.94
CA PHE A 389 20.51 1.88 11.71
C PHE A 389 21.25 0.89 10.83
N TRP A 390 21.22 -0.37 11.19
CA TRP A 390 21.72 -1.44 10.34
C TRP A 390 20.78 -2.63 10.41
N SER A 391 20.31 -3.10 9.26
CA SER A 391 19.43 -4.24 9.14
C SER A 391 19.83 -5.14 7.99
N ALA A 392 19.32 -6.37 8.04
CA ALA A 392 19.38 -7.32 6.94
C ALA A 392 17.99 -7.88 6.65
N SER A 393 17.71 -8.15 5.39
CA SER A 393 16.52 -8.86 4.94
C SER A 393 16.88 -9.84 3.82
N ALA A 394 16.02 -10.82 3.60
CA ALA A 394 16.08 -11.75 2.47
C ALA A 394 14.64 -12.17 2.13
N GLU A 395 14.44 -12.85 1.01
CA GLU A 395 13.15 -13.46 0.71
C GLU A 395 12.80 -14.47 1.81
N GLY A 396 11.58 -14.39 2.36
CA GLY A 396 11.16 -15.24 3.49
C GLY A 396 11.77 -14.87 4.85
N LEU A 397 12.38 -13.69 4.95
CA LEU A 397 12.92 -13.14 6.19
C LEU A 397 12.45 -11.71 6.42
N TRP A 398 11.75 -11.47 7.53
CA TRP A 398 11.50 -10.09 7.96
C TRP A 398 12.81 -9.34 8.23
N PRO A 399 12.85 -8.02 8.04
CA PRO A 399 14.04 -7.24 8.34
C PRO A 399 14.51 -7.45 9.78
N VAL A 400 15.74 -7.95 9.92
CA VAL A 400 16.42 -8.14 11.20
C VAL A 400 17.28 -6.92 11.48
N LYS A 401 17.07 -6.29 12.61
CA LYS A 401 17.84 -5.12 13.04
C LYS A 401 19.08 -5.59 13.78
N PHE A 402 20.24 -5.12 13.36
CA PHE A 402 21.51 -5.31 14.07
C PHE A 402 21.83 -4.14 14.99
N SER A 403 21.38 -2.93 14.63
CA SER A 403 21.53 -1.74 15.46
C SER A 403 20.38 -0.76 15.27
N GLU A 404 20.07 -0.03 16.33
CA GLU A 404 19.23 1.16 16.32
C GLU A 404 19.97 2.31 17.03
N PRO A 405 19.87 3.55 16.59
CA PRO A 405 20.47 4.67 17.32
C PRO A 405 19.80 4.83 18.68
N VAL A 406 20.61 4.98 19.71
CA VAL A 406 20.18 5.14 21.11
C VAL A 406 19.38 6.43 21.32
N ILE A 407 19.50 7.39 20.43
CA ILE A 407 18.79 8.67 20.50
C ILE A 407 17.80 8.71 19.35
N SER A 408 16.50 8.60 19.67
CA SER A 408 15.45 9.03 18.76
C SER A 408 15.75 10.49 18.37
N PHE A 409 15.82 10.74 17.05
CA PHE A 409 15.93 12.12 16.59
C PHE A 409 14.65 12.84 16.99
N GLU A 410 14.67 13.63 18.04
CA GLU A 410 13.60 14.51 18.50
C GLU A 410 13.22 15.61 17.48
N ASN A 411 13.35 15.34 16.21
CA ASN A 411 12.74 16.13 15.15
C ASN A 411 11.57 15.40 14.48
N SER A 412 11.09 14.30 15.06
CA SER A 412 9.77 13.80 14.74
C SER A 412 8.77 14.69 15.44
N THR A 413 8.25 15.66 14.72
CA THR A 413 7.03 16.36 15.13
C THR A 413 5.97 15.29 15.40
N ASP A 414 5.31 15.34 16.54
CA ASP A 414 4.15 14.49 16.78
C ASP A 414 3.19 14.61 15.59
N PRO A 415 2.55 13.51 15.16
CA PRO A 415 1.65 13.55 14.03
C PRO A 415 0.59 14.64 14.20
N ILE A 416 0.47 15.51 13.20
CA ILE A 416 -0.56 16.55 13.14
C ILE A 416 -1.75 16.02 12.36
N TRP A 417 -2.56 15.21 13.00
CA TRP A 417 -3.79 14.71 12.42
C TRP A 417 -4.90 15.74 12.55
N VAL A 418 -5.48 16.13 11.42
CA VAL A 418 -6.53 17.14 11.38
C VAL A 418 -7.82 16.53 11.95
N ASN A 419 -8.31 17.12 13.04
CA ASN A 419 -9.59 16.74 13.61
C ASN A 419 -10.72 17.23 12.70
N ALA A 420 -11.45 16.30 12.10
CA ALA A 420 -12.53 16.56 11.17
C ALA A 420 -13.73 17.30 11.81
N ASP A 421 -13.98 17.08 13.10
CA ASP A 421 -15.09 17.76 13.83
C ASP A 421 -14.79 19.24 14.09
N GLU A 422 -13.51 19.58 14.26
CA GLU A 422 -13.07 20.96 14.51
C GLU A 422 -12.72 21.70 13.21
N THR A 423 -12.17 20.99 12.23
CA THR A 423 -11.69 21.54 10.96
C THR A 423 -12.22 20.69 9.79
N PRO A 424 -13.52 20.76 9.49
CA PRO A 424 -14.11 19.94 8.42
C PRO A 424 -13.71 20.39 7.01
N VAL A 425 -13.14 21.59 6.86
CA VAL A 425 -12.68 22.15 5.59
C VAL A 425 -11.26 22.67 5.75
N LEU A 426 -10.33 22.12 4.98
CA LEU A 426 -8.92 22.53 5.00
C LEU A 426 -8.44 22.90 3.60
N ARG A 427 -7.82 24.08 3.49
CA ARG A 427 -7.04 24.47 2.30
C ARG A 427 -5.59 24.06 2.49
N SER A 428 -5.08 23.24 1.57
CA SER A 428 -3.72 22.72 1.66
C SER A 428 -3.16 22.38 0.28
N PHE A 429 -1.88 22.04 0.25
CA PHE A 429 -1.26 21.47 -0.94
C PHE A 429 -1.53 19.97 -0.98
N ILE A 430 -1.81 19.44 -2.16
CA ILE A 430 -2.04 18.01 -2.41
C ILE A 430 -1.10 17.55 -3.51
N GLN A 431 -0.59 16.33 -3.38
CA GLN A 431 0.20 15.65 -4.41
C GLN A 431 -0.60 14.45 -4.92
N LEU A 432 -0.93 14.47 -6.20
CA LEU A 432 -1.46 13.28 -6.88
C LEU A 432 -0.30 12.48 -7.51
N PRO A 433 -0.48 11.16 -7.72
CA PRO A 433 0.50 10.37 -8.44
C PRO A 433 0.82 10.97 -9.82
N ASN A 434 2.09 11.08 -10.17
CA ASN A 434 2.57 11.55 -11.47
C ASN A 434 2.12 12.97 -11.89
N ARG A 435 1.77 13.83 -10.94
CA ARG A 435 1.41 15.25 -11.18
C ARG A 435 2.25 16.20 -10.37
N GLU A 436 2.30 17.45 -10.82
CA GLU A 436 2.80 18.56 -10.01
C GLU A 436 1.90 18.80 -8.80
N LYS A 437 2.47 19.39 -7.78
CA LYS A 437 1.77 19.73 -6.54
C LYS A 437 0.62 20.71 -6.81
N ILE A 438 -0.58 20.33 -6.38
CA ILE A 438 -1.78 21.17 -6.45
C ILE A 438 -1.76 22.13 -5.27
N SER A 439 -1.68 23.42 -5.55
CA SER A 439 -1.58 24.47 -4.53
C SER A 439 -2.92 25.10 -4.13
N HIS A 440 -3.97 24.86 -4.89
CA HIS A 440 -5.30 25.46 -4.67
C HIS A 440 -6.36 24.40 -4.32
N ALA A 441 -5.97 23.38 -3.55
CA ALA A 441 -6.88 22.32 -3.13
C ALA A 441 -7.69 22.73 -1.89
N VAL A 442 -8.93 22.27 -1.86
CA VAL A 442 -9.85 22.32 -0.71
C VAL A 442 -10.21 20.87 -0.37
N SER A 443 -9.85 20.41 0.82
CA SER A 443 -10.26 19.11 1.33
C SER A 443 -11.41 19.26 2.31
N VAL A 444 -12.41 18.39 2.19
CA VAL A 444 -13.67 18.46 2.94
C VAL A 444 -13.94 17.12 3.60
N SER A 445 -14.27 17.18 4.89
CA SER A 445 -14.64 16.02 5.70
C SER A 445 -16.14 15.95 5.94
N GLY A 446 -16.68 14.74 6.03
CA GLY A 446 -18.02 14.45 6.53
C GLY A 446 -17.98 13.54 7.75
N LYS A 447 -18.98 13.64 8.62
CA LYS A 447 -19.12 12.84 9.86
C LYS A 447 -19.23 11.35 9.64
N SER A 448 -19.57 10.93 8.42
CA SER A 448 -19.68 9.52 8.03
C SER A 448 -18.33 8.86 7.68
N GLY A 449 -17.19 9.53 7.93
CA GLY A 449 -15.84 9.01 7.66
C GLY A 449 -15.52 8.91 6.18
N ILE A 450 -16.17 9.72 5.35
CA ILE A 450 -15.85 9.91 3.94
C ILE A 450 -15.53 11.38 3.65
N HIS A 451 -14.66 11.60 2.68
CA HIS A 451 -14.04 12.88 2.43
C HIS A 451 -13.80 13.09 0.94
N PHE A 452 -13.55 14.33 0.54
CA PHE A 452 -13.14 14.65 -0.82
C PHE A 452 -12.14 15.80 -0.87
N SER A 453 -11.43 15.93 -1.99
CA SER A 453 -10.65 17.12 -2.33
C SER A 453 -11.07 17.69 -3.67
N TYR A 454 -11.12 19.02 -3.73
CA TYR A 454 -11.48 19.80 -4.89
C TYR A 454 -10.33 20.75 -5.27
N ASP A 455 -9.96 20.80 -6.54
CA ASP A 455 -8.98 21.74 -7.07
C ASP A 455 -9.68 22.99 -7.62
N LEU A 456 -9.45 24.13 -6.97
CA LEU A 456 -10.01 25.42 -7.39
C LEU A 456 -9.41 25.96 -8.71
N SER A 457 -8.22 25.50 -9.09
CA SER A 457 -7.57 25.97 -10.33
C SER A 457 -8.19 25.35 -11.58
N THR A 458 -8.67 24.12 -11.47
CA THR A 458 -9.27 23.35 -12.57
C THR A 458 -10.77 23.11 -12.39
N ASN A 459 -11.34 23.56 -11.27
CA ASN A 459 -12.75 23.36 -10.90
C ASN A 459 -13.16 21.88 -10.85
N GLN A 460 -12.28 21.00 -10.35
CA GLN A 460 -12.48 19.56 -10.38
C GLN A 460 -12.55 18.92 -9.00
N LEU A 461 -13.47 17.97 -8.85
CA LEU A 461 -13.42 16.95 -7.82
C LEU A 461 -12.28 15.98 -8.18
N ILE A 462 -11.16 16.02 -7.45
CA ILE A 462 -9.93 15.31 -7.81
C ILE A 462 -9.79 13.94 -7.15
N GLN A 463 -10.23 13.81 -5.90
CA GLN A 463 -10.15 12.55 -5.15
C GLN A 463 -11.23 12.47 -4.08
N VAL A 464 -11.59 11.24 -3.74
CA VAL A 464 -12.45 10.88 -2.61
C VAL A 464 -11.75 9.84 -1.78
N TRP A 465 -12.04 9.78 -0.47
CA TRP A 465 -11.49 8.70 0.37
C TRP A 465 -12.40 8.38 1.55
N ARG A 466 -12.18 7.18 2.09
CA ARG A 466 -12.80 6.66 3.30
C ARG A 466 -11.74 6.40 4.35
N GLY A 467 -12.03 6.78 5.60
CA GLY A 467 -11.14 6.60 6.74
C GLY A 467 -11.03 7.85 7.59
N ALA A 468 -9.84 8.13 8.16
CA ALA A 468 -9.56 9.37 8.85
C ALA A 468 -9.28 10.52 7.85
N PHE A 469 -9.31 11.76 8.33
CA PHE A 469 -9.30 12.91 7.43
C PHE A 469 -7.92 13.17 6.82
N LEU A 470 -7.07 13.93 7.47
CA LEU A 470 -5.79 14.35 6.89
C LEU A 470 -4.65 14.33 7.91
N ASP A 471 -3.46 13.98 7.44
CA ASP A 471 -2.19 14.23 8.10
C ASP A 471 -1.55 15.50 7.54
N ALA A 472 -1.40 16.52 8.39
CA ALA A 472 -0.75 17.77 8.06
C ALA A 472 0.73 17.83 8.50
N THR A 473 1.27 16.75 9.08
CA THR A 473 2.66 16.67 9.55
C THR A 473 3.68 17.05 8.47
N PRO A 474 3.55 16.60 7.19
CA PRO A 474 4.50 16.98 6.15
C PRO A 474 4.50 18.49 5.85
N MET A 475 3.37 19.17 6.05
CA MET A 475 3.28 20.62 5.86
C MET A 475 4.13 21.37 6.89
N TRP A 476 4.11 20.91 8.13
CA TRP A 476 4.93 21.45 9.21
C TRP A 476 6.42 21.16 9.01
N ASN A 477 6.77 19.90 8.78
CA ASN A 477 8.16 19.46 8.63
C ASN A 477 8.85 20.12 7.44
N ASN A 478 8.13 20.51 6.39
CA ASN A 478 8.67 21.18 5.20
C ASN A 478 8.39 22.70 5.21
N ARG A 479 8.24 23.29 6.37
CA ARG A 479 8.06 24.75 6.58
C ARG A 479 6.94 25.34 5.72
N GLY A 480 5.79 24.67 5.67
CA GLY A 480 4.63 25.09 4.88
C GLY A 480 4.71 24.74 3.38
N ASN A 481 5.80 24.13 2.90
CA ASN A 481 5.91 23.69 1.51
C ASN A 481 5.54 22.20 1.30
N GLY A 482 5.24 21.48 2.37
CA GLY A 482 4.76 20.10 2.33
C GLY A 482 3.29 20.00 1.92
N VAL A 483 2.85 18.78 1.70
CA VAL A 483 1.47 18.45 1.32
C VAL A 483 0.72 17.84 2.50
N SER A 484 -0.61 17.97 2.53
CA SER A 484 -1.45 17.17 3.39
C SER A 484 -1.69 15.79 2.76
N LEU A 485 -1.76 14.77 3.60
CA LEU A 485 -1.95 13.38 3.17
C LEU A 485 -3.29 12.85 3.69
N PRO A 486 -4.15 12.29 2.83
CA PRO A 486 -5.34 11.56 3.29
C PRO A 486 -4.98 10.38 4.19
N LEU A 487 -5.70 10.20 5.30
CA LEU A 487 -5.51 9.11 6.26
C LEU A 487 -6.49 7.96 6.03
N GLY A 488 -6.70 7.57 4.79
CA GLY A 488 -7.65 6.51 4.44
C GLY A 488 -7.40 5.91 3.06
N VAL A 489 -8.36 5.14 2.56
CA VAL A 489 -8.30 4.57 1.22
C VAL A 489 -8.75 5.60 0.19
N VAL A 490 -7.81 6.06 -0.61
CA VAL A 490 -8.02 7.14 -1.60
C VAL A 490 -8.39 6.57 -2.96
N THR A 491 -9.40 7.16 -3.59
CA THR A 491 -9.70 6.97 -5.01
C THR A 491 -9.49 8.30 -5.73
N THR A 492 -8.54 8.34 -6.65
CA THR A 492 -8.32 9.48 -7.54
C THR A 492 -9.33 9.43 -8.67
N LEU A 493 -10.14 10.48 -8.81
CA LEU A 493 -11.18 10.58 -9.82
C LEU A 493 -10.69 11.29 -11.08
N ASN A 494 -9.97 12.40 -10.92
CA ASN A 494 -9.49 13.21 -12.03
C ASN A 494 -8.05 13.61 -11.84
N MET A 495 -7.29 13.50 -12.92
CA MET A 495 -5.92 14.00 -13.01
C MET A 495 -5.75 14.99 -14.19
N GLY A 496 -6.79 15.18 -15.00
CA GLY A 496 -6.77 16.07 -16.16
C GLY A 496 -6.87 17.55 -15.79
N GLU A 497 -6.58 18.42 -16.75
CA GLU A 497 -6.61 19.88 -16.56
C GLU A 497 -7.97 20.49 -16.84
N SER A 498 -8.90 19.76 -17.47
CA SER A 498 -10.19 20.28 -17.92
C SER A 498 -11.36 19.50 -17.33
N LEU A 499 -12.40 20.23 -16.92
CA LEU A 499 -13.68 19.71 -16.46
C LEU A 499 -14.72 19.66 -17.58
N LEU A 500 -14.78 20.71 -18.40
CA LEU A 500 -15.84 20.95 -19.38
C LEU A 500 -15.32 20.77 -20.80
N PHE A 501 -16.09 20.04 -21.61
CA PHE A 501 -15.72 19.68 -22.99
C PHE A 501 -16.90 19.95 -23.93
N SER A 502 -16.60 20.26 -25.19
CA SER A 502 -17.56 20.24 -26.29
C SER A 502 -18.00 18.81 -26.62
N GLN A 503 -18.98 18.64 -27.50
CA GLN A 503 -19.49 17.32 -27.88
C GLN A 503 -18.48 16.47 -28.66
N ASP A 504 -17.46 17.07 -29.22
CA ASP A 504 -16.32 16.40 -29.89
C ASP A 504 -15.12 16.17 -28.95
N PHE A 505 -15.32 16.31 -27.64
CA PHE A 505 -14.32 16.14 -26.58
C PHE A 505 -13.18 17.17 -26.59
N THR A 506 -13.36 18.35 -27.20
CA THR A 506 -12.38 19.43 -27.09
C THR A 506 -12.59 20.18 -25.76
N PRO A 507 -11.50 20.39 -24.96
CA PRO A 507 -11.60 21.17 -23.71
C PRO A 507 -12.02 22.61 -23.96
N ILE A 508 -12.98 23.11 -23.18
CA ILE A 508 -13.55 24.46 -23.35
C ILE A 508 -13.56 25.31 -22.08
N ASP A 509 -13.11 24.78 -20.96
CA ASP A 509 -13.16 25.41 -19.63
C ASP A 509 -11.90 26.18 -19.24
N LYS A 510 -10.94 26.35 -20.16
CA LYS A 510 -9.68 27.08 -19.89
C LYS A 510 -9.90 28.51 -19.38
N GLU A 511 -11.07 29.08 -19.65
CA GLU A 511 -11.47 30.42 -19.20
C GLU A 511 -12.28 30.43 -17.91
N LEU A 512 -12.74 29.27 -17.39
CA LEU A 512 -13.50 29.19 -16.15
C LEU A 512 -12.58 29.39 -14.94
N LYS A 513 -12.65 30.59 -14.33
CA LYS A 513 -11.91 30.94 -13.13
C LYS A 513 -12.76 30.72 -11.89
N SER A 514 -12.21 30.05 -10.88
CA SER A 514 -12.89 29.89 -9.59
C SER A 514 -13.20 31.27 -8.98
N SER A 515 -14.43 31.43 -8.52
CA SER A 515 -14.91 32.60 -7.77
C SER A 515 -14.88 32.36 -6.25
N GLY A 516 -14.50 31.14 -5.84
CA GLY A 516 -14.46 30.69 -4.45
C GLY A 516 -15.47 29.61 -4.14
N TYR A 517 -15.71 29.39 -2.85
CA TYR A 517 -16.68 28.39 -2.39
C TYR A 517 -17.45 28.87 -1.18
N ARG A 518 -18.62 28.26 -0.95
CA ARG A 518 -19.50 28.50 0.19
C ARG A 518 -19.72 27.20 0.94
N VAL A 519 -19.52 27.20 2.25
CA VAL A 519 -19.81 26.08 3.14
C VAL A 519 -21.27 26.18 3.56
N LEU A 520 -22.07 25.16 3.27
CA LEU A 520 -23.50 25.11 3.61
C LEU A 520 -23.75 24.30 4.88
N GLY A 521 -22.98 23.25 5.10
CA GLY A 521 -23.15 22.36 6.24
C GLY A 521 -22.04 21.33 6.31
N ASP A 522 -22.27 20.26 7.07
CA ASP A 522 -21.35 19.16 7.24
C ASP A 522 -21.15 18.39 5.92
N GLY A 523 -19.91 18.44 5.40
CA GLY A 523 -19.59 17.80 4.12
C GLY A 523 -20.32 18.37 2.90
N GLU A 524 -20.89 19.59 2.98
CA GLU A 524 -21.69 20.19 1.92
C GLU A 524 -21.14 21.56 1.53
N LEU A 525 -20.67 21.70 0.29
CA LEU A 525 -20.07 22.92 -0.26
C LEU A 525 -20.58 23.19 -1.67
N ILE A 526 -20.62 24.48 -2.02
CA ILE A 526 -20.83 24.95 -3.40
C ILE A 526 -19.56 25.66 -3.85
N PHE A 527 -19.01 25.24 -4.99
CA PHE A 527 -17.89 25.86 -5.68
C PHE A 527 -18.43 26.64 -6.88
N ASP A 528 -18.14 27.93 -6.94
CA ASP A 528 -18.59 28.80 -8.00
C ASP A 528 -17.43 29.18 -8.92
N SER A 529 -17.66 29.14 -10.23
CA SER A 529 -16.70 29.59 -11.25
C SER A 529 -17.38 30.33 -12.37
N LYS A 530 -16.64 31.23 -13.03
CA LYS A 530 -17.14 32.04 -14.14
C LYS A 530 -16.08 32.29 -15.20
N SER A 531 -16.52 32.41 -16.46
CA SER A 531 -15.69 32.87 -17.56
C SER A 531 -15.89 34.37 -17.84
N GLU A 532 -14.95 34.96 -18.58
CA GLU A 532 -15.09 36.35 -19.07
C GLU A 532 -16.24 36.49 -20.11
N THR A 533 -16.60 35.38 -20.77
CA THR A 533 -17.71 35.32 -21.75
C THR A 533 -19.09 35.20 -21.12
N GLY A 534 -19.17 35.12 -19.77
CA GLY A 534 -20.45 35.08 -19.05
C GLY A 534 -20.94 33.66 -18.71
N THR A 535 -20.21 32.61 -19.05
CA THR A 535 -20.51 31.25 -18.59
C THR A 535 -20.26 31.14 -17.09
N MET A 536 -21.22 30.61 -16.33
CA MET A 536 -21.13 30.38 -14.89
C MET A 536 -21.40 28.91 -14.59
N LEU A 537 -20.59 28.34 -13.74
CA LEU A 537 -20.79 27.01 -13.20
C LEU A 537 -20.90 27.09 -11.68
N SER A 538 -21.97 26.56 -11.13
CA SER A 538 -22.16 26.33 -9.70
C SER A 538 -22.14 24.82 -9.46
N ASP A 539 -21.16 24.35 -8.72
CA ASP A 539 -20.86 22.94 -8.49
C ASP A 539 -21.10 22.61 -7.02
N HIS A 540 -22.21 22.01 -6.73
CA HIS A 540 -22.68 21.67 -5.39
C HIS A 540 -22.36 20.22 -5.07
N LEU A 541 -21.44 20.01 -4.11
CA LEU A 541 -21.01 18.73 -3.61
C LEU A 541 -21.53 18.49 -2.19
N LYS A 542 -22.08 17.31 -1.97
CA LYS A 542 -22.57 16.87 -0.67
C LYS A 542 -22.16 15.44 -0.38
N LEU A 543 -21.43 15.23 0.71
CA LEU A 543 -21.16 13.90 1.24
C LEU A 543 -22.45 13.26 1.76
N MET A 544 -22.65 11.99 1.48
CA MET A 544 -23.85 11.26 1.93
C MET A 544 -23.75 10.93 3.42
N ASP A 545 -24.79 11.22 4.19
CA ASP A 545 -24.84 10.96 5.64
C ASP A 545 -24.69 9.48 5.99
N ASN A 546 -25.08 8.60 5.07
CA ASN A 546 -24.94 7.14 5.21
C ASN A 546 -23.53 6.61 4.88
N GLY A 547 -22.58 7.50 4.57
CA GLY A 547 -21.20 7.16 4.27
C GLY A 547 -20.99 6.44 2.93
N GLN A 548 -21.96 6.38 2.04
CA GLN A 548 -21.85 5.59 0.81
C GLN A 548 -21.13 6.30 -0.33
N GLY A 549 -21.05 7.63 -0.31
CA GLY A 549 -20.44 8.38 -1.39
C GLY A 549 -20.75 9.87 -1.36
N ILE A 550 -20.62 10.51 -2.51
CA ILE A 550 -20.83 11.94 -2.71
C ILE A 550 -21.86 12.20 -3.80
N VAL A 551 -22.79 13.12 -3.56
CA VAL A 551 -23.72 13.66 -4.57
C VAL A 551 -23.11 14.94 -5.12
N ARG A 552 -23.19 15.10 -6.45
CA ARG A 552 -22.74 16.30 -7.17
C ARG A 552 -23.89 16.83 -8.01
N ASN A 553 -24.27 18.09 -7.76
CA ASN A 553 -25.29 18.81 -8.52
C ASN A 553 -24.63 20.01 -9.18
N MET A 554 -24.70 20.08 -10.49
CA MET A 554 -24.07 21.13 -11.28
C MET A 554 -25.13 21.99 -11.95
N ASP A 555 -25.00 23.32 -11.92
CA ASP A 555 -25.81 24.30 -12.61
C ASP A 555 -24.92 25.14 -13.53
N LEU A 556 -25.08 24.97 -14.84
CA LEU A 556 -24.33 25.64 -15.89
C LEU A 556 -25.23 26.70 -16.57
N LYS A 557 -24.82 27.96 -16.54
CA LYS A 557 -25.54 29.09 -17.12
C LYS A 557 -24.65 29.83 -18.12
N GLY A 558 -25.30 30.45 -19.12
CA GLY A 558 -24.66 31.35 -20.08
C GLY A 558 -23.92 30.66 -21.23
N SER A 559 -23.93 29.32 -21.34
CA SER A 559 -23.23 28.63 -22.41
C SER A 559 -24.05 28.45 -23.69
N GLY A 560 -25.38 28.36 -23.58
CA GLY A 560 -26.28 28.20 -24.73
C GLY A 560 -26.17 26.89 -25.51
N GLN A 561 -25.27 26.02 -25.18
CA GLN A 561 -24.98 24.77 -25.86
C GLN A 561 -24.87 23.59 -24.87
N ALA A 562 -25.02 22.36 -25.38
CA ALA A 562 -24.76 21.16 -24.62
C ALA A 562 -23.24 20.87 -24.55
N HIS A 563 -22.77 20.49 -23.39
CA HIS A 563 -21.37 20.17 -23.10
C HIS A 563 -21.25 18.79 -22.48
N LEU A 564 -20.01 18.34 -22.29
CA LEU A 564 -19.65 17.13 -21.57
C LEU A 564 -18.87 17.50 -20.31
N ILE A 565 -19.22 16.88 -19.18
CA ILE A 565 -18.49 16.98 -17.93
C ILE A 565 -17.65 15.71 -17.74
N LYS A 566 -16.33 15.86 -17.53
CA LYS A 566 -15.48 14.73 -17.10
C LYS A 566 -15.76 14.40 -15.64
N VAL A 567 -16.30 13.22 -15.39
CA VAL A 567 -16.73 12.76 -14.05
C VAL A 567 -15.60 12.05 -13.34
N SER A 568 -14.86 11.23 -14.09
CA SER A 568 -13.78 10.39 -13.57
C SER A 568 -12.80 10.05 -14.69
N ALA A 569 -11.56 9.77 -14.32
CA ALA A 569 -10.67 8.97 -15.14
C ALA A 569 -11.25 7.55 -15.30
N GLY A 570 -10.73 6.78 -16.26
CA GLY A 570 -11.12 5.40 -16.48
C GLY A 570 -11.74 5.15 -17.84
N LYS A 571 -11.73 3.87 -18.26
CA LYS A 571 -12.24 3.40 -19.57
C LYS A 571 -13.18 2.21 -19.45
N GLN A 572 -13.13 1.48 -18.32
CA GLN A 572 -13.92 0.26 -18.13
C GLN A 572 -15.26 0.59 -17.48
N LEU A 573 -16.21 0.99 -18.29
CA LEU A 573 -17.55 1.34 -17.86
C LEU A 573 -18.49 0.14 -18.03
N ARG A 574 -18.97 -0.43 -16.91
CA ARG A 574 -19.92 -1.55 -16.89
C ARG A 574 -21.29 -1.06 -16.41
N LYS A 575 -22.31 -1.21 -17.21
CA LYS A 575 -23.69 -0.90 -16.80
C LYS A 575 -24.19 -1.97 -15.83
N ILE A 576 -24.61 -1.57 -14.64
CA ILE A 576 -25.13 -2.44 -13.58
C ILE A 576 -26.66 -2.41 -13.56
N SER A 577 -27.26 -1.23 -13.67
CA SER A 577 -28.72 -1.06 -13.77
C SER A 577 -29.08 0.09 -14.71
N SER A 578 -30.33 0.55 -14.70
CA SER A 578 -30.79 1.63 -15.58
C SER A 578 -29.98 2.91 -15.46
N ASN A 579 -29.54 3.27 -14.25
CA ASN A 579 -28.82 4.50 -13.93
C ASN A 579 -27.55 4.29 -13.09
N LEU A 580 -27.12 3.04 -12.87
CA LEU A 580 -25.94 2.70 -12.10
C LEU A 580 -24.88 2.03 -12.98
N TYR A 581 -23.66 2.52 -12.91
CA TYR A 581 -22.52 2.06 -13.69
C TYR A 581 -21.32 1.85 -12.79
N LEU A 582 -20.56 0.76 -13.00
CA LEU A 582 -19.26 0.53 -12.37
C LEU A 582 -18.16 1.04 -13.29
N ILE A 583 -17.31 1.92 -12.79
CA ILE A 583 -16.04 2.30 -13.41
C ILE A 583 -14.97 1.39 -12.81
N ALA A 584 -14.71 0.24 -13.47
CA ALA A 584 -13.99 -0.86 -12.85
C ALA A 584 -12.51 -0.56 -12.58
N ASP A 585 -11.88 0.22 -13.43
CA ASP A 585 -10.46 0.61 -13.30
C ASP A 585 -10.20 1.70 -12.24
N THR A 586 -11.20 2.49 -11.86
CA THR A 586 -11.12 3.41 -10.73
C THR A 586 -11.74 2.86 -9.44
N GLY A 587 -12.53 1.79 -9.56
CA GLY A 587 -13.17 1.16 -8.41
C GLY A 587 -14.22 2.04 -7.74
N VAL A 588 -15.10 2.67 -8.53
CA VAL A 588 -16.24 3.45 -8.03
C VAL A 588 -17.50 3.14 -8.84
N TYR A 589 -18.66 3.37 -8.23
CA TYR A 589 -19.92 3.40 -8.95
C TYR A 589 -20.30 4.84 -9.30
N LEU A 590 -20.78 5.03 -10.53
CA LEU A 590 -21.42 6.24 -11.00
C LEU A 590 -22.94 6.02 -11.07
N GLN A 591 -23.68 6.70 -10.21
CA GLN A 591 -25.13 6.70 -10.23
C GLN A 591 -25.62 8.01 -10.87
N VAL A 592 -26.21 7.93 -12.05
CA VAL A 592 -26.79 9.08 -12.75
C VAL A 592 -28.17 9.37 -12.19
N LEU A 593 -28.37 10.59 -11.70
CA LEU A 593 -29.61 11.04 -11.07
C LEU A 593 -30.46 11.91 -12.02
N SER A 594 -29.85 12.51 -13.06
CA SER A 594 -30.54 13.25 -14.09
C SER A 594 -31.20 12.30 -15.09
N GLU A 595 -32.49 12.53 -15.40
CA GLU A 595 -33.24 11.74 -16.37
C GLU A 595 -32.70 11.90 -17.79
N GLY A 596 -32.72 10.84 -18.57
CA GLY A 596 -32.31 10.84 -19.98
C GLY A 596 -30.80 10.98 -20.21
N VAL A 597 -30.01 11.06 -19.14
CA VAL A 597 -28.53 11.18 -19.19
C VAL A 597 -27.88 9.81 -19.09
N SER A 598 -26.91 9.56 -19.94
CA SER A 598 -26.09 8.33 -19.90
C SER A 598 -24.60 8.67 -19.99
N PRO A 599 -23.74 7.97 -19.25
CA PRO A 599 -22.31 8.18 -19.33
C PRO A 599 -21.72 7.56 -20.60
N GLN A 600 -20.62 8.15 -21.06
CA GLN A 600 -19.83 7.65 -22.16
C GLN A 600 -18.34 7.64 -21.79
N ALA A 601 -17.64 6.57 -22.20
CA ALA A 601 -16.21 6.47 -22.07
C ALA A 601 -15.56 7.02 -23.34
N SER A 602 -14.53 7.84 -23.20
CA SER A 602 -13.75 8.37 -24.32
C SER A 602 -12.31 8.64 -23.92
N LYS A 603 -11.46 8.83 -24.91
CA LYS A 603 -10.06 9.19 -24.72
C LYS A 603 -9.82 10.62 -25.20
N VAL A 604 -9.24 11.44 -24.32
CA VAL A 604 -8.89 12.85 -24.61
C VAL A 604 -7.44 13.07 -24.23
N ASP A 605 -6.63 13.63 -25.14
CA ASP A 605 -5.21 13.92 -24.92
C ASP A 605 -4.41 12.73 -24.34
N SER A 606 -4.69 11.51 -24.84
CA SER A 606 -4.11 10.25 -24.38
C SER A 606 -4.61 9.73 -23.01
N GLU A 607 -5.49 10.45 -22.31
CA GLU A 607 -6.11 10.04 -21.07
C GLU A 607 -7.53 9.47 -21.29
N ASP A 608 -7.79 8.33 -20.66
CA ASP A 608 -9.14 7.74 -20.63
C ASP A 608 -10.02 8.51 -19.65
N GLY A 609 -11.29 8.72 -20.00
CA GLY A 609 -12.25 9.45 -19.16
C GLY A 609 -13.69 9.02 -19.34
N ILE A 610 -14.46 9.20 -18.27
CA ILE A 610 -15.92 9.00 -18.24
C ILE A 610 -16.59 10.36 -18.21
N PHE A 611 -17.53 10.56 -19.12
CA PHE A 611 -18.17 11.84 -19.37
C PHE A 611 -19.71 11.74 -19.25
N LEU A 612 -20.33 12.80 -18.75
CA LEU A 612 -21.78 12.98 -18.73
C LEU A 612 -22.17 14.26 -19.50
N PRO A 613 -23.23 14.22 -20.33
CA PRO A 613 -23.73 15.42 -20.98
C PRO A 613 -24.41 16.37 -19.98
N ILE A 614 -24.19 17.68 -20.18
CA ILE A 614 -24.84 18.76 -19.45
C ILE A 614 -25.31 19.84 -20.41
N THR A 615 -26.55 20.30 -20.27
CA THR A 615 -27.07 21.47 -21.00
C THR A 615 -27.24 22.66 -20.05
N SER A 616 -27.84 22.44 -18.90
CA SER A 616 -28.00 23.44 -17.84
C SER A 616 -27.81 22.85 -16.46
N LYS A 617 -28.37 21.67 -16.21
CA LYS A 617 -28.26 20.99 -14.91
C LYS A 617 -27.83 19.54 -15.09
N LEU A 618 -27.00 19.06 -14.16
CA LEU A 618 -26.57 17.68 -14.10
C LEU A 618 -26.51 17.26 -12.63
N SER A 619 -27.09 16.10 -12.34
CA SER A 619 -27.01 15.48 -11.00
C SER A 619 -26.56 14.03 -11.10
N TYR A 620 -25.56 13.67 -10.31
CA TYR A 620 -25.07 12.30 -10.18
C TYR A 620 -24.45 12.05 -8.81
N ALA A 621 -24.24 10.78 -8.48
CA ALA A 621 -23.50 10.38 -7.31
C ALA A 621 -22.31 9.48 -7.68
N ILE A 622 -21.25 9.59 -6.90
CA ILE A 622 -20.10 8.65 -6.90
C ILE A 622 -20.15 7.87 -5.60
N LEU A 623 -20.28 6.53 -5.73
CA LEU A 623 -20.31 5.62 -4.58
C LEU A 623 -18.97 4.84 -4.54
N PHE A 624 -18.36 4.77 -3.33
CA PHE A 624 -17.00 4.21 -3.18
C PHE A 624 -16.76 3.53 -1.83
#